data_03150848afedea20942045f1ac6c2415
#
_entry.id   03150848afedea20942045f1ac6c2415
#
_cell.length_a   1.000
_cell.length_b   1.000
_cell.length_c   1.000
_cell.angle_alpha   90.00
_cell.angle_beta   90.00
_cell.angle_gamma   90.00
#
_symmetry.space_group_name_H-M   'P 1'
#
loop_
_entity.id
_entity.type
_entity.pdbx_description
1 polymer ?
#
loop_
_entity_poly.entity_id
_entity_poly.type
_entity_poly.pdbx_seq_one_letter_code
_entity_poly.pdbx_strand_id
1 'polypeptide(L)'
;AFIAGLLKQIEKPCKYIIVSEAGASIYSASQLAAEEFPDFDVMQRSAVSIARRLQDPLAELVKIDPKGIGIGQYQHDMNQARLDEALGGVVESCVNAVGVDINTASYSLLSYIAGINQTAA
;
A
#
# COMPACT_ATOMS: atom_id res chain seq x y z
N ALA A 1 -25.30 -3.57 -1.74
CA ALA A 1 -26.57 -4.12 -2.26
C ALA A 1 -26.45 -4.57 -3.71
N PHE A 2 -25.99 -3.73 -4.66
CA PHE A 2 -25.92 -4.03 -6.11
C PHE A 2 -25.02 -5.24 -6.43
N ILE A 3 -23.76 -5.22 -6.00
CA ILE A 3 -22.78 -6.31 -6.21
C ILE A 3 -23.29 -7.63 -5.62
N ALA A 4 -23.83 -7.61 -4.40
CA ALA A 4 -24.39 -8.81 -3.78
C ALA A 4 -25.58 -9.39 -4.54
N GLY A 5 -26.34 -8.56 -5.25
CA GLY A 5 -27.41 -8.99 -6.15
C GLY A 5 -26.88 -9.67 -7.41
N LEU A 6 -25.83 -9.10 -8.01
CA LEU A 6 -25.18 -9.68 -9.20
C LEU A 6 -24.50 -11.01 -8.91
N LEU A 7 -23.83 -11.13 -7.75
CA LEU A 7 -23.15 -12.37 -7.37
C LEU A 7 -24.08 -13.57 -7.21
N LYS A 8 -25.37 -13.34 -6.89
CA LYS A 8 -26.37 -14.41 -6.85
C LYS A 8 -26.74 -14.98 -8.22
N GLN A 9 -26.40 -14.26 -9.30
CA GLN A 9 -26.68 -14.66 -10.68
C GLN A 9 -25.51 -15.41 -11.33
N ILE A 10 -24.36 -15.48 -10.64
CA ILE A 10 -23.17 -16.16 -11.12
C ILE A 10 -23.24 -17.64 -10.72
N GLU A 11 -23.05 -18.56 -11.67
CA GLU A 11 -23.11 -20.01 -11.44
C GLU A 11 -22.02 -20.51 -10.47
N LYS A 12 -20.85 -19.84 -10.46
CA LYS A 12 -19.77 -20.17 -9.52
C LYS A 12 -19.90 -19.36 -8.24
N PRO A 13 -19.77 -19.99 -7.05
CA PRO A 13 -19.81 -19.27 -5.79
C PRO A 13 -18.65 -18.29 -5.69
N CYS A 14 -18.93 -17.00 -5.80
CA CYS A 14 -17.99 -15.90 -5.60
C CYS A 14 -18.29 -15.17 -4.31
N LYS A 15 -17.23 -14.81 -3.58
CA LYS A 15 -17.30 -13.95 -2.42
C LYS A 15 -16.81 -12.56 -2.79
N TYR A 16 -17.24 -11.55 -2.06
CA TYR A 16 -16.72 -10.19 -2.19
C TYR A 16 -16.29 -9.66 -0.83
N ILE A 17 -15.35 -8.75 -0.84
CA ILE A 17 -14.89 -8.02 0.33
C ILE A 17 -14.70 -6.55 -0.06
N ILE A 18 -14.94 -5.66 0.89
CA ILE A 18 -14.67 -4.23 0.73
C ILE A 18 -13.26 -3.96 1.23
N VAL A 19 -12.42 -3.40 0.37
CA VAL A 19 -11.03 -3.01 0.69
C VAL A 19 -10.93 -1.49 0.61
N SER A 20 -10.19 -0.87 1.54
CA SER A 20 -9.93 0.57 1.50
C SER A 20 -9.12 0.94 0.26
N GLU A 21 -9.54 2.00 -0.43
CA GLU A 21 -8.81 2.57 -1.57
C GLU A 21 -7.89 3.73 -1.19
N ALA A 22 -7.79 4.06 0.11
CA ALA A 22 -6.99 5.20 0.58
C ALA A 22 -5.56 5.16 0.01
N GLY A 23 -5.13 6.26 -0.63
CA GLY A 23 -3.81 6.38 -1.26
C GLY A 23 -3.59 5.58 -2.55
N ALA A 24 -4.56 4.81 -3.06
CA ALA A 24 -4.39 4.03 -4.28
C ALA A 24 -4.10 4.92 -5.51
N SER A 25 -4.70 6.10 -5.58
CA SER A 25 -4.42 7.08 -6.64
C SER A 25 -3.00 7.65 -6.56
N ILE A 26 -2.46 7.82 -5.35
CA ILE A 26 -1.08 8.29 -5.15
C ILE A 26 -0.10 7.23 -5.65
N TYR A 27 -0.28 5.99 -5.24
CA TYR A 27 0.53 4.87 -5.71
C TYR A 27 0.46 4.74 -7.23
N SER A 28 -0.74 4.70 -7.81
CA SER A 28 -0.92 4.46 -9.25
C SER A 28 -0.28 5.52 -10.16
N ALA A 29 -0.14 6.76 -9.66
CA ALA A 29 0.54 7.85 -10.34
C ALA A 29 2.06 7.92 -10.04
N SER A 30 2.57 7.08 -9.16
CA SER A 30 3.98 7.08 -8.76
C SER A 30 4.88 6.46 -9.82
N GLN A 31 6.18 6.80 -9.75
CA GLN A 31 7.20 6.18 -10.57
C GLN A 31 7.31 4.67 -10.27
N LEU A 32 7.23 4.29 -9.00
CA LEU A 32 7.25 2.89 -8.57
C LEU A 32 6.15 2.06 -9.26
N ALA A 33 4.92 2.58 -9.33
CA ALA A 33 3.83 1.89 -10.00
C ALA A 33 4.04 1.80 -11.52
N ALA A 34 4.70 2.80 -12.13
CA ALA A 34 5.06 2.77 -13.54
C ALA A 34 6.13 1.71 -13.83
N GLU A 35 7.07 1.52 -12.93
CA GLU A 35 8.11 0.49 -13.03
C GLU A 35 7.55 -0.92 -12.79
N GLU A 36 6.64 -1.09 -11.81
CA GLU A 36 6.00 -2.38 -11.52
C GLU A 36 5.04 -2.82 -12.64
N PHE A 37 4.37 -1.87 -13.29
CA PHE A 37 3.35 -2.14 -14.32
C PHE A 37 3.46 -1.14 -15.48
N PRO A 38 4.51 -1.27 -16.32
CA PRO A 38 4.75 -0.32 -17.41
C PRO A 38 3.62 -0.30 -18.45
N ASP A 39 2.98 -1.45 -18.71
CA ASP A 39 1.92 -1.60 -19.71
C ASP A 39 0.51 -1.25 -19.21
N PHE A 40 0.37 -0.97 -17.89
CA PHE A 40 -0.93 -0.66 -17.29
C PHE A 40 -1.14 0.86 -17.20
N ASP A 41 -2.37 1.28 -17.43
CA ASP A 41 -2.78 2.65 -17.15
C ASP A 41 -2.93 2.89 -15.62
N VAL A 42 -3.14 4.15 -15.25
CA VAL A 42 -3.25 4.57 -13.84
C VAL A 42 -4.41 3.87 -13.12
N MET A 43 -5.53 3.64 -13.82
CA MET A 43 -6.70 2.98 -13.23
C MET A 43 -6.44 1.49 -12.99
N GLN A 44 -5.79 0.82 -13.93
CA GLN A 44 -5.41 -0.57 -13.81
C GLN A 44 -4.39 -0.78 -12.68
N ARG A 45 -3.38 0.09 -12.55
CA ARG A 45 -2.41 0.08 -11.44
C ARG A 45 -3.10 0.25 -10.09
N SER A 46 -4.05 1.17 -10.00
CA SER A 46 -4.87 1.39 -8.79
C SER A 46 -5.68 0.15 -8.44
N ALA A 47 -6.35 -0.46 -9.40
CA ALA A 47 -7.16 -1.67 -9.19
C ALA A 47 -6.30 -2.86 -8.70
N VAL A 48 -5.12 -3.05 -9.28
CA VAL A 48 -4.17 -4.09 -8.83
C VAL A 48 -3.71 -3.84 -7.40
N SER A 49 -3.34 -2.60 -7.05
CA SER A 49 -2.94 -2.25 -5.68
C SER A 49 -4.04 -2.54 -4.67
N ILE A 50 -5.28 -2.14 -4.95
CA ILE A 50 -6.43 -2.41 -4.09
C ILE A 50 -6.65 -3.92 -3.92
N ALA A 51 -6.55 -4.70 -4.99
CA ALA A 51 -6.69 -6.15 -4.93
C ALA A 51 -5.58 -6.82 -4.09
N ARG A 52 -4.33 -6.36 -4.25
CA ARG A 52 -3.17 -6.88 -3.50
C ARG A 52 -3.23 -6.57 -2.01
N ARG A 53 -3.92 -5.51 -1.58
CA ARG A 53 -4.14 -5.21 -0.15
C ARG A 53 -4.91 -6.32 0.57
N LEU A 54 -5.69 -7.11 -0.15
CA LEU A 54 -6.34 -8.27 0.43
C LEU A 54 -5.36 -9.43 0.70
N GLN A 55 -4.33 -9.55 -0.12
CA GLN A 55 -3.33 -10.61 -0.03
C GLN A 55 -2.25 -10.25 1.00
N ASP A 56 -1.67 -9.07 0.87
CA ASP A 56 -0.64 -8.54 1.75
C ASP A 56 -0.81 -7.02 1.90
N PRO A 57 -1.61 -6.57 2.87
CA PRO A 57 -1.89 -5.15 3.06
C PRO A 57 -0.64 -4.34 3.38
N LEU A 58 0.31 -4.89 4.14
CA LEU A 58 1.50 -4.17 4.56
C LEU A 58 2.43 -3.92 3.37
N ALA A 59 2.67 -4.93 2.53
CA ALA A 59 3.50 -4.82 1.32
C ALA A 59 3.00 -3.75 0.34
N GLU A 60 1.69 -3.54 0.28
CA GLU A 60 1.11 -2.50 -0.58
C GLU A 60 1.07 -1.12 0.08
N LEU A 61 0.73 -1.05 1.37
CA LEU A 61 0.59 0.23 2.07
C LEU A 61 1.93 0.95 2.29
N VAL A 62 3.04 0.22 2.47
CA VAL A 62 4.38 0.83 2.60
C VAL A 62 4.87 1.55 1.34
N LYS A 63 4.25 1.30 0.19
CA LYS A 63 4.54 1.98 -1.08
C LYS A 63 3.93 3.38 -1.16
N ILE A 64 3.09 3.75 -0.20
CA ILE A 64 2.36 5.01 -0.18
C ILE A 64 2.92 5.89 0.93
N ASP A 65 3.26 7.14 0.60
CA ASP A 65 3.61 8.13 1.62
C ASP A 65 2.44 8.32 2.60
N PRO A 66 2.63 8.06 3.90
CA PRO A 66 1.58 8.23 4.91
C PRO A 66 0.93 9.62 4.91
N LYS A 67 1.68 10.68 4.57
CA LYS A 67 1.12 12.03 4.46
C LYS A 67 0.06 12.14 3.36
N GLY A 68 0.19 11.36 2.31
CA GLY A 68 -0.72 11.35 1.18
C GLY A 68 -2.10 10.78 1.49
N ILE A 69 -2.25 9.97 2.54
CA ILE A 69 -3.54 9.42 2.96
C ILE A 69 -4.28 10.31 3.97
N GLY A 70 -3.67 11.46 4.36
CA GLY A 70 -4.32 12.42 5.26
C GLY A 70 -4.34 11.94 6.71
N ILE A 71 -3.19 11.97 7.37
CA ILE A 71 -3.04 11.55 8.77
C ILE A 71 -3.62 12.51 9.80
N GLY A 72 -3.85 13.76 9.42
CA GLY A 72 -4.44 14.74 10.33
C GLY A 72 -4.85 16.02 9.64
N GLN A 73 -5.87 16.67 10.21
CA GLN A 73 -6.40 17.94 9.70
C GLN A 73 -5.33 19.05 9.65
N TYR A 74 -4.40 19.04 10.61
CA TYR A 74 -3.37 20.08 10.77
C TYR A 74 -1.98 19.63 10.32
N GLN A 75 -1.87 18.57 9.52
CA GLN A 75 -0.57 18.06 9.07
C GLN A 75 0.25 19.12 8.32
N HIS A 76 -0.41 20.06 7.62
CA HIS A 76 0.28 21.13 6.89
C HIS A 76 0.87 22.22 7.79
N ASP A 77 0.34 22.37 9.02
CA ASP A 77 0.82 23.35 10.00
C ASP A 77 1.99 22.83 10.83
N MET A 78 2.33 21.56 10.68
CA MET A 78 3.45 20.91 11.39
C MET A 78 4.77 21.08 10.63
N ASN A 79 5.89 20.98 11.36
CA ASN A 79 7.20 20.87 10.71
C ASN A 79 7.27 19.58 9.88
N GLN A 80 7.38 19.73 8.57
CA GLN A 80 7.29 18.59 7.63
C GLN A 80 8.43 17.58 7.81
N ALA A 81 9.66 18.02 8.11
CA ALA A 81 10.78 17.11 8.34
C ALA A 81 10.59 16.25 9.60
N ARG A 82 10.08 16.85 10.68
CA ARG A 82 9.75 16.10 11.90
C ARG A 82 8.58 15.14 11.70
N LEU A 83 7.61 15.54 10.88
CA LEU A 83 6.47 14.71 10.55
C LEU A 83 6.92 13.49 9.75
N ASP A 84 7.79 13.68 8.76
CA ASP A 84 8.37 12.58 7.96
C ASP A 84 9.16 11.60 8.82
N GLU A 85 10.01 12.10 9.70
CA GLU A 85 10.80 11.28 10.63
C GLU A 85 9.90 10.46 11.56
N ALA A 86 8.87 11.10 12.14
CA ALA A 86 7.95 10.43 13.05
C ALA A 86 7.13 9.35 12.35
N LEU A 87 6.61 9.64 11.15
CA LEU A 87 5.83 8.69 10.36
C LEU A 87 6.70 7.54 9.85
N GLY A 88 7.91 7.82 9.38
CA GLY A 88 8.88 6.80 9.01
C GLY A 88 9.16 5.84 10.15
N GLY A 89 9.41 6.35 11.36
CA GLY A 89 9.62 5.55 12.57
C GLY A 89 8.39 4.68 12.93
N VAL A 90 7.18 5.19 12.74
CA VAL A 90 5.95 4.40 12.95
C VAL A 90 5.84 3.26 11.94
N VAL A 91 6.07 3.54 10.66
CA VAL A 91 6.04 2.51 9.60
C VAL A 91 7.08 1.43 9.87
N GLU A 92 8.32 1.82 10.16
CA GLU A 92 9.41 0.89 10.52
C GLU A 92 9.01 0.02 11.72
N SER A 93 8.49 0.62 12.78
CA SER A 93 8.03 -0.11 13.97
C SER A 93 6.93 -1.11 13.66
N CYS A 94 5.96 -0.72 12.83
CA CYS A 94 4.87 -1.61 12.42
C CYS A 94 5.38 -2.78 11.57
N VAL A 95 6.26 -2.52 10.60
CA VAL A 95 6.84 -3.55 9.74
C VAL A 95 7.65 -4.56 10.57
N ASN A 96 8.49 -4.08 11.49
CA ASN A 96 9.30 -4.96 12.34
C ASN A 96 8.45 -5.73 13.37
N ALA A 97 7.35 -5.17 13.84
CA ALA A 97 6.42 -5.87 14.75
C ALA A 97 5.65 -7.00 14.06
N VAL A 98 5.25 -6.82 12.82
CA VAL A 98 4.56 -7.85 12.03
C VAL A 98 5.53 -8.92 11.55
N GLY A 99 6.76 -8.53 11.22
CA GLY A 99 7.74 -9.39 10.58
C GLY A 99 7.49 -9.55 9.07
N VAL A 100 8.53 -9.96 8.35
CA VAL A 100 8.51 -10.05 6.89
C VAL A 100 9.21 -11.32 6.45
N ASP A 101 8.62 -12.06 5.51
CA ASP A 101 9.30 -13.18 4.85
C ASP A 101 10.25 -12.63 3.78
N ILE A 102 11.54 -12.79 4.01
CA ILE A 102 12.62 -12.29 3.13
C ILE A 102 12.51 -12.86 1.71
N ASN A 103 11.99 -14.07 1.54
CA ASN A 103 11.92 -14.72 0.24
C ASN A 103 10.78 -14.19 -0.66
N THR A 104 9.77 -13.58 -0.04
CA THR A 104 8.55 -13.15 -0.76
C THR A 104 8.30 -11.64 -0.69
N ALA A 105 9.03 -10.94 0.17
CA ALA A 105 8.84 -9.52 0.39
C ALA A 105 9.28 -8.66 -0.80
N SER A 106 8.55 -7.59 -1.06
CA SER A 106 8.95 -6.58 -2.03
C SER A 106 10.14 -5.76 -1.51
N TYR A 107 10.92 -5.20 -2.43
CA TYR A 107 11.99 -4.25 -2.12
C TYR A 107 11.53 -3.13 -1.16
N SER A 108 10.36 -2.54 -1.45
CA SER A 108 9.79 -1.46 -0.63
C SER A 108 9.54 -1.89 0.82
N LEU A 109 9.14 -3.14 1.04
CA LEU A 109 8.90 -3.67 2.37
C LEU A 109 10.23 -3.99 3.10
N LEU A 110 11.19 -4.58 2.39
CA LEU A 110 12.50 -4.93 2.93
C LEU A 110 13.28 -3.69 3.40
N SER A 111 13.10 -2.55 2.75
CA SER A 111 13.80 -1.30 3.14
C SER A 111 13.42 -0.77 4.53
N TYR A 112 12.31 -1.26 5.11
CA TYR A 112 11.89 -0.92 6.47
C TYR A 112 12.37 -1.92 7.54
N ILE A 113 13.05 -2.99 7.13
CA ILE A 113 13.53 -3.99 8.09
C ILE A 113 14.82 -3.48 8.78
N ALA A 114 14.83 -3.55 10.10
CA ALA A 114 16.00 -3.18 10.89
C ALA A 114 17.23 -4.00 10.49
N GLY A 115 18.31 -3.33 10.14
CA GLY A 115 19.56 -3.96 9.70
C GLY A 115 19.66 -4.25 8.19
N ILE A 116 18.62 -4.01 7.42
CA ILE A 116 18.65 -4.09 5.95
C ILE A 116 18.67 -2.65 5.42
N ASN A 117 19.74 -2.30 4.70
CA ASN A 117 19.80 -1.01 4.00
C ASN A 117 19.29 -1.16 2.56
N GLN A 118 19.06 -0.04 1.88
CA GLN A 118 18.55 -0.02 0.50
C GLN A 118 19.43 -0.78 -0.51
N THR A 119 20.73 -0.98 -0.22
CA THR A 119 21.64 -1.72 -1.09
C THR A 119 21.53 -3.23 -0.87
N ALA A 120 21.09 -3.64 0.32
CA ALA A 120 20.95 -5.04 0.70
C ALA A 120 19.55 -5.62 0.44
N ALA A 121 18.54 -4.73 0.29
CA ALA A 121 17.18 -5.10 -0.06
C ALA A 121 17.04 -5.33 -1.57
#